data_f554276ac3ff576c4286933b2b10909f
#
_entry.id   f554276ac3ff576c4286933b2b10909f
#
_cell.length_a   1.000
_cell.length_b   1.000
_cell.length_c   1.000
_cell.angle_alpha   90.00
_cell.angle_beta   90.00
_cell.angle_gamma   90.00
#
_symmetry.space_group_name_H-M   'P 1'
#
loop_
_entity.id
_entity.type
_entity.pdbx_description
1 polymer ?
#
loop_
_entity_poly.entity_id
_entity_poly.type
_entity_poly.pdbx_seq_one_letter_code
_entity_poly.pdbx_strand_id
1 'polypeptide(L)'
;TVDFYSWAPATVTATGTYPALSIAYAVPSDAAEDFTIANPKTGLSAGTVAFEFAHKLAKISVTASLSQDLLDAGYTLSTTGLTANLGVKSTGGTIDPKTADAAWTAPNATATSYTGAASYMIMPQSSIGCTIQVTGGIEVKDANDHTIYSGDLSQYTIVAGNVPAVGTVPADMFGMGKHYMLNLTIADDSTGGGGEDIFNIITFSANVADWDTVGGTDTPLPQP
;
A
#
# COMPACT_ATOMS: atom_id res chain seq x y z
N THR A 1 -21.51 -31.61 -13.46
CA THR A 1 -21.17 -30.34 -12.80
C THR A 1 -19.69 -30.04 -12.99
N VAL A 2 -19.36 -28.77 -13.10
CA VAL A 2 -18.00 -28.28 -13.30
C VAL A 2 -17.69 -27.22 -12.24
N ASP A 3 -16.46 -27.21 -11.75
CA ASP A 3 -15.96 -26.21 -10.83
C ASP A 3 -15.06 -25.24 -11.58
N PHE A 4 -15.17 -23.95 -11.26
CA PHE A 4 -14.41 -22.89 -11.88
C PHE A 4 -13.62 -22.13 -10.81
N TYR A 5 -12.33 -21.93 -11.11
CA TYR A 5 -11.39 -21.16 -10.33
C TYR A 5 -10.72 -20.14 -11.24
N SER A 6 -10.55 -18.92 -10.77
CA SER A 6 -9.97 -17.84 -11.56
C SER A 6 -9.06 -16.95 -10.72
N TRP A 7 -7.97 -16.49 -11.29
CA TRP A 7 -7.02 -15.56 -10.69
C TRP A 7 -6.37 -14.68 -11.75
N ALA A 8 -5.78 -13.61 -11.32
CA ALA A 8 -4.97 -12.71 -12.13
C ALA A 8 -3.67 -12.37 -11.37
N PRO A 9 -2.57 -12.11 -12.09
CA PRO A 9 -2.44 -12.04 -13.55
C PRO A 9 -2.42 -13.41 -14.23
N ALA A 10 -2.68 -13.44 -15.54
CA ALA A 10 -2.74 -14.67 -16.33
C ALA A 10 -1.38 -15.38 -16.50
N THR A 11 -0.30 -14.69 -16.17
CA THR A 11 1.08 -15.23 -16.16
C THR A 11 1.32 -16.23 -15.03
N VAL A 12 0.47 -16.16 -13.99
CA VAL A 12 0.58 -17.04 -12.81
C VAL A 12 -0.19 -18.33 -13.06
N THR A 13 0.44 -19.46 -12.80
CA THR A 13 -0.15 -20.79 -13.00
C THR A 13 -0.33 -21.53 -11.68
N ALA A 14 -1.44 -22.25 -11.57
CA ALA A 14 -1.64 -23.18 -10.48
C ALA A 14 -0.87 -24.48 -10.73
N THR A 15 -0.37 -25.08 -9.67
CA THR A 15 0.30 -26.37 -9.66
C THR A 15 -0.51 -27.39 -8.85
N GLY A 16 -0.19 -28.66 -8.99
CA GLY A 16 -0.89 -29.76 -8.33
C GLY A 16 -2.05 -30.32 -9.15
N THR A 17 -2.68 -31.33 -8.59
CA THR A 17 -3.86 -32.00 -9.18
C THR A 17 -5.04 -31.77 -8.25
N TYR A 18 -6.21 -31.45 -8.83
CA TYR A 18 -7.43 -31.31 -8.03
C TYR A 18 -7.65 -32.56 -7.14
N PRO A 19 -7.99 -32.40 -5.86
CA PRO A 19 -8.33 -31.16 -5.17
C PRO A 19 -7.12 -30.40 -4.56
N ALA A 20 -5.91 -30.81 -4.76
CA ALA A 20 -4.71 -30.22 -4.16
C ALA A 20 -4.05 -29.17 -5.07
N LEU A 21 -4.78 -28.11 -5.42
CA LEU A 21 -4.25 -27.00 -6.19
C LEU A 21 -3.52 -26.00 -5.31
N SER A 22 -2.45 -25.42 -5.81
CA SER A 22 -1.69 -24.37 -5.15
C SER A 22 -1.13 -23.39 -6.17
N ILE A 23 -1.10 -22.12 -5.82
CA ILE A 23 -0.46 -21.06 -6.58
C ILE A 23 0.74 -20.57 -5.78
N ALA A 24 1.92 -20.65 -6.37
CA ALA A 24 3.10 -19.97 -5.88
C ALA A 24 3.20 -18.60 -6.57
N TYR A 25 3.32 -17.54 -5.80
CA TYR A 25 3.44 -16.18 -6.31
C TYR A 25 4.57 -15.45 -5.61
N ALA A 26 5.31 -14.66 -6.37
CA ALA A 26 6.29 -13.71 -5.85
C ALA A 26 5.98 -12.33 -6.44
N VAL A 27 5.95 -11.34 -5.57
CA VAL A 27 5.77 -9.94 -5.98
C VAL A 27 6.92 -9.54 -6.90
N PRO A 28 6.65 -8.99 -8.09
CA PRO A 28 7.68 -8.52 -9.01
C PRO A 28 8.61 -7.47 -8.38
N SER A 29 9.78 -7.29 -8.97
CA SER A 29 10.81 -6.37 -8.43
C SER A 29 10.40 -4.90 -8.38
N ASP A 30 9.43 -4.49 -9.21
CA ASP A 30 8.84 -3.15 -9.21
C ASP A 30 7.65 -3.01 -8.25
N ALA A 31 7.15 -4.14 -7.70
CA ALA A 31 5.99 -4.22 -6.83
C ALA A 31 4.73 -3.48 -7.37
N ALA A 32 4.59 -3.43 -8.70
CA ALA A 32 3.51 -2.73 -9.38
C ALA A 32 2.33 -3.65 -9.74
N GLU A 33 2.58 -4.98 -9.82
CA GLU A 33 1.57 -5.95 -10.22
C GLU A 33 0.75 -6.42 -9.02
N ASP A 34 -0.56 -6.38 -9.16
CA ASP A 34 -1.49 -6.92 -8.19
C ASP A 34 -1.78 -8.41 -8.44
N PHE A 35 -2.14 -9.10 -7.36
CA PHE A 35 -2.58 -10.49 -7.41
C PHE A 35 -3.97 -10.65 -6.81
N THR A 36 -4.91 -11.15 -7.61
CA THR A 36 -6.31 -11.34 -7.23
C THR A 36 -6.77 -12.77 -7.44
N ILE A 37 -7.68 -13.23 -6.60
CA ILE A 37 -8.36 -14.53 -6.73
C ILE A 37 -9.86 -14.29 -6.70
N ALA A 38 -10.59 -14.95 -7.62
CA ALA A 38 -12.03 -14.93 -7.61
C ALA A 38 -12.61 -15.94 -6.61
N ASN A 39 -13.78 -15.63 -6.09
CA ASN A 39 -14.56 -16.58 -5.33
C ASN A 39 -14.86 -17.81 -6.19
N PRO A 40 -14.54 -19.03 -5.71
CA PRO A 40 -14.79 -20.26 -6.45
C PRO A 40 -16.26 -20.42 -6.81
N LYS A 41 -16.53 -20.93 -8.00
CA LYS A 41 -17.87 -21.29 -8.46
C LYS A 41 -17.90 -22.78 -8.72
N THR A 42 -18.57 -23.53 -7.87
CA THR A 42 -18.54 -24.99 -7.85
C THR A 42 -19.89 -25.60 -8.16
N GLY A 43 -19.89 -26.82 -8.71
CA GLY A 43 -21.10 -27.61 -8.93
C GLY A 43 -22.02 -27.10 -10.03
N LEU A 44 -21.53 -26.26 -10.95
CA LEU A 44 -22.36 -25.68 -12.00
C LEU A 44 -22.59 -26.67 -13.15
N SER A 45 -23.81 -26.73 -13.67
CA SER A 45 -24.18 -27.58 -14.79
C SER A 45 -24.52 -26.81 -16.06
N ALA A 46 -24.92 -25.54 -15.93
CA ALA A 46 -25.22 -24.63 -17.04
C ALA A 46 -25.25 -23.17 -16.54
N GLY A 47 -25.27 -22.23 -17.47
CA GLY A 47 -25.44 -20.79 -17.21
C GLY A 47 -24.16 -19.98 -17.32
N THR A 48 -24.27 -18.68 -17.02
CA THR A 48 -23.14 -17.74 -17.00
C THR A 48 -22.43 -17.83 -15.65
N VAL A 49 -21.09 -17.84 -15.68
CA VAL A 49 -20.24 -17.81 -14.49
C VAL A 49 -19.77 -16.38 -14.27
N ALA A 50 -20.26 -15.75 -13.22
CA ALA A 50 -19.79 -14.43 -12.79
C ALA A 50 -18.75 -14.58 -11.68
N PHE A 51 -17.58 -13.98 -11.85
CA PHE A 51 -16.53 -13.96 -10.87
C PHE A 51 -16.43 -12.61 -10.17
N GLU A 52 -16.21 -12.67 -8.86
CA GLU A 52 -15.87 -11.52 -8.02
C GLU A 52 -14.44 -11.73 -7.53
N PHE A 53 -13.56 -10.81 -7.90
CA PHE A 53 -12.15 -10.91 -7.56
C PHE A 53 -11.85 -10.13 -6.26
N ALA A 54 -11.01 -10.72 -5.43
CA ALA A 54 -10.51 -10.09 -4.21
C ALA A 54 -8.98 -9.95 -4.28
N HIS A 55 -8.47 -8.79 -3.87
CA HIS A 55 -7.04 -8.53 -3.76
C HIS A 55 -6.41 -9.42 -2.70
N LYS A 56 -5.29 -10.03 -3.03
CA LYS A 56 -4.54 -10.94 -2.15
C LYS A 56 -3.24 -10.34 -1.65
N LEU A 57 -2.88 -9.16 -2.11
CA LEU A 57 -1.76 -8.37 -1.62
C LEU A 57 -2.23 -7.24 -0.70
N ALA A 58 -1.30 -6.58 -0.05
CA ALA A 58 -1.49 -5.28 0.58
C ALA A 58 -0.95 -4.20 -0.35
N LYS A 59 -1.63 -3.05 -0.41
CA LYS A 59 -1.14 -1.88 -1.13
C LYS A 59 -0.61 -0.87 -0.13
N ILE A 60 0.56 -0.31 -0.42
CA ILE A 60 1.14 0.81 0.32
C ILE A 60 1.29 1.98 -0.64
N SER A 61 0.86 3.17 -0.22
CA SER A 61 1.14 4.41 -0.95
C SER A 61 1.66 5.47 0.01
N VAL A 62 2.44 6.41 -0.52
CA VAL A 62 3.02 7.51 0.23
C VAL A 62 2.52 8.82 -0.35
N THR A 63 2.09 9.72 0.55
CA THR A 63 1.65 11.08 0.23
C THR A 63 2.30 12.07 1.18
N ALA A 64 2.31 13.35 0.82
CA ALA A 64 2.72 14.44 1.69
C ALA A 64 1.64 15.51 1.74
N SER A 65 1.44 16.13 2.90
CA SER A 65 0.49 17.21 3.10
C SER A 65 1.04 18.23 4.10
N LEU A 66 0.44 19.42 4.12
CA LEU A 66 0.63 20.38 5.22
C LEU A 66 -0.35 20.08 6.36
N SER A 67 0.02 20.49 7.57
CA SER A 67 -0.94 20.56 8.68
C SER A 67 -2.07 21.54 8.37
N GLN A 68 -3.21 21.36 9.04
CA GLN A 68 -4.37 22.22 8.82
C GLN A 68 -4.06 23.70 9.15
N ASP A 69 -3.28 23.96 10.17
CA ASP A 69 -2.89 25.33 10.56
C ASP A 69 -2.10 26.04 9.45
N LEU A 70 -1.20 25.33 8.76
CA LEU A 70 -0.48 25.88 7.61
C LEU A 70 -1.39 26.10 6.41
N LEU A 71 -2.33 25.18 6.14
CA LEU A 71 -3.32 25.33 5.09
C LEU A 71 -4.24 26.54 5.35
N ASP A 72 -4.70 26.72 6.60
CA ASP A 72 -5.55 27.84 7.02
C ASP A 72 -4.79 29.18 6.95
N ALA A 73 -3.47 29.15 7.12
CA ALA A 73 -2.61 30.32 6.95
C ALA A 73 -2.27 30.60 5.45
N GLY A 74 -2.80 29.80 4.53
CA GLY A 74 -2.64 30.00 3.08
C GLY A 74 -1.34 29.46 2.50
N TYR A 75 -0.62 28.62 3.23
CA TYR A 75 0.55 27.93 2.66
C TYR A 75 0.15 26.85 1.68
N THR A 76 1.01 26.61 0.71
CA THR A 76 0.84 25.56 -0.31
C THR A 76 2.04 24.63 -0.33
N LEU A 77 1.81 23.35 -0.61
CA LEU A 77 2.84 22.33 -0.77
C LEU A 77 2.91 21.89 -2.23
N SER A 78 4.09 21.86 -2.79
CA SER A 78 4.38 21.10 -4.00
C SER A 78 5.40 20.00 -3.71
N THR A 79 5.24 18.88 -4.40
CA THR A 79 6.16 17.74 -4.31
C THR A 79 6.75 17.43 -5.67
N THR A 80 8.03 17.13 -5.73
CA THR A 80 8.74 16.74 -6.95
C THR A 80 9.34 15.36 -6.77
N GLY A 81 8.89 14.40 -7.60
CA GLY A 81 9.43 13.05 -7.57
C GLY A 81 9.22 12.33 -6.23
N LEU A 82 8.07 12.57 -5.57
CA LEU A 82 7.75 11.90 -4.32
C LEU A 82 7.64 10.40 -4.55
N THR A 83 8.54 9.66 -3.97
CA THR A 83 8.59 8.20 -4.01
C THR A 83 8.97 7.64 -2.65
N ALA A 84 8.93 6.33 -2.49
CA ALA A 84 9.42 5.67 -1.29
C ALA A 84 10.39 4.54 -1.64
N ASN A 85 11.30 4.28 -0.71
CA ASN A 85 12.06 3.03 -0.66
C ASN A 85 11.45 2.19 0.45
N LEU A 86 10.88 1.06 0.08
CA LEU A 86 10.15 0.17 0.99
C LEU A 86 10.96 -1.11 1.23
N GLY A 87 11.48 -1.28 2.43
CA GLY A 87 12.11 -2.52 2.87
C GLY A 87 11.06 -3.49 3.42
N VAL A 88 10.93 -4.67 2.82
CA VAL A 88 9.99 -5.73 3.21
C VAL A 88 10.73 -7.00 3.64
N LYS A 89 10.06 -7.86 4.40
CA LYS A 89 10.63 -9.10 4.96
C LYS A 89 10.24 -10.33 4.17
N SER A 90 9.17 -10.25 3.37
CA SER A 90 8.66 -11.34 2.54
C SER A 90 8.23 -10.80 1.17
N THR A 91 8.60 -11.50 0.13
CA THR A 91 8.28 -11.15 -1.26
C THR A 91 7.36 -12.15 -1.95
N GLY A 92 7.06 -13.29 -1.33
CA GLY A 92 6.21 -14.31 -1.97
C GLY A 92 5.69 -15.34 -0.99
N GLY A 93 4.83 -16.21 -1.49
CA GLY A 93 4.23 -17.29 -0.73
C GLY A 93 3.41 -18.21 -1.63
N THR A 94 2.66 -19.12 -1.01
CA THR A 94 1.71 -20.00 -1.70
C THR A 94 0.29 -19.75 -1.19
N ILE A 95 -0.69 -19.93 -2.07
CA ILE A 95 -2.09 -19.73 -1.76
C ILE A 95 -2.95 -20.80 -2.46
N ASP A 96 -4.01 -21.25 -1.79
CA ASP A 96 -4.99 -22.18 -2.34
C ASP A 96 -6.08 -21.42 -3.13
N PRO A 97 -6.17 -21.57 -4.48
CA PRO A 97 -7.16 -20.84 -5.26
C PRO A 97 -8.60 -21.34 -5.10
N LYS A 98 -8.81 -22.46 -4.40
CA LYS A 98 -10.14 -23.06 -4.19
C LYS A 98 -10.89 -22.48 -3.01
N THR A 99 -10.27 -21.67 -2.20
CA THR A 99 -10.84 -21.09 -0.98
C THR A 99 -11.01 -19.60 -1.16
N ALA A 100 -12.25 -19.09 -1.02
CA ALA A 100 -12.56 -17.67 -1.19
C ALA A 100 -11.71 -16.77 -0.29
N ASP A 101 -11.55 -17.17 0.97
CA ASP A 101 -10.78 -16.45 1.99
C ASP A 101 -9.38 -17.04 2.20
N ALA A 102 -8.82 -17.65 1.12
CA ALA A 102 -7.49 -18.24 1.21
C ALA A 102 -6.46 -17.23 1.74
N ALA A 103 -5.77 -17.64 2.79
CA ALA A 103 -4.61 -16.93 3.31
C ALA A 103 -3.33 -17.43 2.65
N TRP A 104 -2.33 -16.57 2.62
CA TRP A 104 -0.99 -16.96 2.20
C TRP A 104 -0.39 -17.97 3.19
N THR A 105 0.19 -19.01 2.66
CA THR A 105 0.95 -20.01 3.42
C THR A 105 2.40 -20.01 2.95
N ALA A 106 3.29 -20.47 3.85
CA ALA A 106 4.72 -20.55 3.59
C ALA A 106 5.30 -19.26 2.98
N PRO A 107 5.08 -18.08 3.60
CA PRO A 107 5.71 -16.86 3.11
C PRO A 107 7.22 -17.06 3.13
N ASN A 108 7.87 -16.65 2.04
CA ASN A 108 9.33 -16.68 2.03
C ASN A 108 9.89 -15.63 3.00
N ALA A 109 11.05 -15.92 3.59
CA ALA A 109 11.75 -14.99 4.48
C ALA A 109 12.79 -14.16 3.72
N THR A 110 12.52 -13.85 2.45
CA THR A 110 13.44 -13.08 1.61
C THR A 110 13.15 -11.60 1.78
N ALA A 111 14.02 -10.91 2.50
CA ALA A 111 13.97 -9.47 2.60
C ALA A 111 14.41 -8.83 1.28
N THR A 112 13.72 -7.79 0.87
CA THR A 112 14.08 -6.97 -0.30
C THR A 112 13.70 -5.52 -0.09
N SER A 113 14.14 -4.66 -0.99
CA SER A 113 13.73 -3.26 -1.03
C SER A 113 13.15 -2.94 -2.39
N TYR A 114 11.96 -2.34 -2.39
CA TYR A 114 11.34 -1.74 -3.56
C TYR A 114 11.62 -0.25 -3.56
N THR A 115 11.96 0.33 -4.71
CA THR A 115 12.40 1.73 -4.81
C THR A 115 11.78 2.44 -6.01
N GLY A 116 11.68 3.76 -5.91
CA GLY A 116 11.38 4.61 -7.06
C GLY A 116 9.90 4.75 -7.42
N ALA A 117 8.97 4.26 -6.59
CA ALA A 117 7.53 4.45 -6.80
C ALA A 117 6.85 5.07 -5.57
N ALA A 118 5.72 5.73 -5.79
CA ALA A 118 4.88 6.26 -4.71
C ALA A 118 3.89 5.21 -4.17
N SER A 119 3.79 4.05 -4.82
CA SER A 119 2.86 2.98 -4.43
C SER A 119 3.45 1.62 -4.76
N TYR A 120 3.21 0.66 -3.86
CA TYR A 120 3.72 -0.71 -3.96
C TYR A 120 2.66 -1.73 -3.58
N MET A 121 2.66 -2.87 -4.27
CA MET A 121 1.97 -4.09 -3.89
C MET A 121 2.95 -4.97 -3.12
N ILE A 122 2.57 -5.44 -1.93
CA ILE A 122 3.44 -6.26 -1.10
C ILE A 122 2.71 -7.49 -0.57
N MET A 123 3.47 -8.51 -0.22
CA MET A 123 2.92 -9.63 0.52
C MET A 123 2.34 -9.17 1.86
N PRO A 124 1.17 -9.68 2.28
CA PRO A 124 0.67 -9.51 3.64
C PRO A 124 1.70 -10.04 4.63
N GLN A 125 2.12 -9.18 5.55
CA GLN A 125 3.20 -9.50 6.50
C GLN A 125 3.16 -8.57 7.71
N SER A 126 3.90 -8.92 8.76
CA SER A 126 4.12 -7.99 9.88
C SER A 126 4.84 -6.74 9.39
N SER A 127 4.34 -5.57 9.79
CA SER A 127 4.99 -4.30 9.52
C SER A 127 6.23 -4.08 10.39
N ILE A 128 6.30 -4.77 11.54
CA ILE A 128 7.45 -4.67 12.44
C ILE A 128 8.74 -5.08 11.72
N GLY A 129 9.70 -4.16 11.66
CA GLY A 129 10.97 -4.36 10.98
C GLY A 129 10.93 -4.16 9.47
N CYS A 130 9.80 -3.75 8.90
CA CYS A 130 9.77 -3.09 7.59
C CYS A 130 10.22 -1.64 7.73
N THR A 131 10.82 -1.10 6.67
CA THR A 131 11.29 0.29 6.65
C THR A 131 10.67 1.02 5.48
N ILE A 132 10.33 2.28 5.68
CA ILE A 132 9.82 3.15 4.62
C ILE A 132 10.63 4.43 4.67
N GLN A 133 11.42 4.66 3.63
CA GLN A 133 12.15 5.90 3.44
C GLN A 133 11.48 6.69 2.34
N VAL A 134 10.94 7.84 2.67
CA VAL A 134 10.36 8.75 1.68
C VAL A 134 11.49 9.51 0.98
N THR A 135 11.41 9.64 -0.33
CA THR A 135 12.38 10.37 -1.15
C THR A 135 11.67 11.35 -2.07
N GLY A 136 12.35 12.38 -2.48
CA GLY A 136 11.82 13.44 -3.35
C GLY A 136 11.93 14.81 -2.71
N GLY A 137 11.76 15.83 -3.54
CA GLY A 137 11.78 17.23 -3.11
C GLY A 137 10.41 17.71 -2.64
N ILE A 138 10.41 18.57 -1.66
CA ILE A 138 9.25 19.34 -1.25
C ILE A 138 9.54 20.83 -1.31
N GLU A 139 8.55 21.60 -1.70
CA GLU A 139 8.57 23.05 -1.67
C GLU A 139 7.30 23.56 -0.99
N VAL A 140 7.47 24.40 0.03
CA VAL A 140 6.38 25.09 0.71
C VAL A 140 6.42 26.57 0.38
N LYS A 141 5.30 27.12 -0.06
CA LYS A 141 5.14 28.54 -0.40
C LYS A 141 4.10 29.20 0.49
N ASP A 142 4.32 30.49 0.74
CA ASP A 142 3.33 31.34 1.42
C ASP A 142 2.17 31.77 0.50
N ALA A 143 1.19 32.49 1.05
CA ALA A 143 0.05 33.01 0.30
C ALA A 143 0.41 34.02 -0.82
N ASN A 144 1.66 34.50 -0.89
CA ASN A 144 2.16 35.41 -1.89
C ASN A 144 3.03 34.68 -2.93
N ASP A 145 3.02 33.33 -2.92
CA ASP A 145 3.82 32.46 -3.81
C ASP A 145 5.36 32.58 -3.58
N HIS A 146 5.77 33.05 -2.41
CA HIS A 146 7.19 33.01 -2.06
C HIS A 146 7.54 31.64 -1.47
N THR A 147 8.64 31.04 -1.94
CA THR A 147 9.18 29.81 -1.38
C THR A 147 9.73 30.09 0.01
N ILE A 148 9.13 29.47 1.02
CA ILE A 148 9.52 29.55 2.42
C ILE A 148 10.44 28.40 2.80
N TYR A 149 10.20 27.22 2.22
CA TYR A 149 11.00 26.03 2.46
C TYR A 149 11.17 25.25 1.15
N SER A 150 12.37 24.73 0.94
CA SER A 150 12.67 23.74 -0.10
C SER A 150 13.66 22.73 0.44
N GLY A 151 13.34 21.45 0.38
CA GLY A 151 14.18 20.41 0.96
C GLY A 151 13.97 19.05 0.33
N ASP A 152 14.83 18.11 0.73
CA ASP A 152 14.79 16.71 0.34
C ASP A 152 14.31 15.85 1.50
N LEU A 153 13.42 14.91 1.22
CA LEU A 153 12.81 14.01 2.23
C LEU A 153 13.64 12.75 2.52
N SER A 154 14.75 12.54 1.81
CA SER A 154 15.53 11.29 1.90
C SER A 154 16.12 11.00 3.29
N GLN A 155 16.21 12.02 4.14
CA GLN A 155 16.68 11.87 5.53
C GLN A 155 15.64 11.21 6.46
N TYR A 156 14.38 11.12 6.04
CA TYR A 156 13.32 10.60 6.88
C TYR A 156 13.06 9.12 6.58
N THR A 157 13.36 8.27 7.56
CA THR A 157 13.04 6.84 7.50
C THR A 157 12.04 6.50 8.59
N ILE A 158 10.92 5.89 8.19
CA ILE A 158 9.92 5.38 9.09
C ILE A 158 10.19 3.90 9.31
N VAL A 159 10.24 3.51 10.57
CA VAL A 159 10.07 2.10 10.93
C VAL A 159 8.55 1.85 10.98
N ALA A 160 8.05 0.96 10.16
CA ALA A 160 6.62 0.70 10.03
C ALA A 160 6.02 -0.09 11.23
N GLY A 161 6.49 0.18 12.44
CA GLY A 161 5.82 -0.22 13.68
C GLY A 161 4.77 0.84 14.04
N ASN A 162 3.54 0.49 14.33
CA ASN A 162 2.36 1.34 14.61
C ASN A 162 1.36 1.46 13.46
N VAL A 163 1.32 0.48 12.56
CA VAL A 163 0.20 0.35 11.63
C VAL A 163 -1.06 0.04 12.45
N PRO A 164 -2.12 0.83 12.34
CA PRO A 164 -3.33 0.61 13.13
C PRO A 164 -4.05 -0.69 12.75
N ALA A 165 -4.75 -1.29 13.71
CA ALA A 165 -5.66 -2.39 13.43
C ALA A 165 -6.84 -1.94 12.57
N VAL A 166 -7.24 -2.75 11.57
CA VAL A 166 -8.37 -2.46 10.69
C VAL A 166 -9.21 -3.70 10.44
N GLY A 167 -10.45 -3.66 10.87
CA GLY A 167 -11.36 -4.80 10.76
C GLY A 167 -10.81 -6.02 11.49
N THR A 168 -10.57 -7.11 10.75
CA THR A 168 -9.99 -8.35 11.29
C THR A 168 -8.45 -8.37 11.24
N VAL A 169 -7.81 -7.36 10.63
CA VAL A 169 -6.35 -7.26 10.57
C VAL A 169 -5.85 -6.63 11.87
N PRO A 170 -5.00 -7.33 12.64
CA PRO A 170 -4.44 -6.79 13.87
C PRO A 170 -3.50 -5.61 13.59
N ALA A 171 -3.19 -4.83 14.63
CA ALA A 171 -2.15 -3.80 14.56
C ALA A 171 -0.80 -4.42 14.13
N ASP A 172 0.07 -3.60 13.59
CA ASP A 172 1.41 -3.98 13.12
C ASP A 172 1.43 -5.05 12.01
N MET A 173 0.36 -5.09 11.23
CA MET A 173 0.24 -5.98 10.07
C MET A 173 -0.15 -5.19 8.81
N PHE A 174 0.52 -5.50 7.71
CA PHE A 174 0.02 -5.20 6.38
C PHE A 174 -0.90 -6.34 5.96
N GLY A 175 -2.20 -6.10 6.04
CA GLY A 175 -3.22 -7.11 5.80
C GLY A 175 -3.56 -7.27 4.32
N MET A 176 -4.01 -8.46 3.97
CA MET A 176 -4.50 -8.80 2.64
C MET A 176 -5.73 -7.96 2.27
N GLY A 177 -5.77 -7.43 1.05
CA GLY A 177 -6.87 -6.62 0.54
C GLY A 177 -7.01 -5.25 1.23
N LYS A 178 -5.95 -4.74 1.85
CA LYS A 178 -5.95 -3.43 2.50
C LYS A 178 -5.02 -2.46 1.79
N HIS A 179 -5.42 -1.21 1.75
CA HIS A 179 -4.62 -0.10 1.24
C HIS A 179 -4.15 0.77 2.41
N TYR A 180 -2.86 0.84 2.61
CA TYR A 180 -2.19 1.66 3.62
C TYR A 180 -1.69 2.94 2.97
N MET A 181 -2.35 4.04 3.27
CA MET A 181 -1.97 5.38 2.82
C MET A 181 -1.12 6.01 3.92
N LEU A 182 0.18 6.12 3.66
CA LEU A 182 1.14 6.72 4.57
C LEU A 182 1.26 8.19 4.22
N ASN A 183 0.79 9.06 5.10
CA ASN A 183 0.84 10.50 4.92
C ASN A 183 1.95 11.11 5.75
N LEU A 184 2.82 11.87 5.08
CA LEU A 184 3.83 12.71 5.67
C LEU A 184 3.21 14.09 5.89
N THR A 185 2.93 14.46 7.13
CA THR A 185 2.40 15.78 7.46
C THR A 185 3.51 16.72 7.89
N ILE A 186 3.66 17.81 7.17
CA ILE A 186 4.58 18.90 7.48
C ILE A 186 3.82 19.91 8.33
N ALA A 187 4.35 20.21 9.51
CA ALA A 187 3.76 21.15 10.45
C ALA A 187 4.74 22.25 10.85
N ASP A 188 4.20 23.36 11.31
CA ASP A 188 4.98 24.42 11.94
C ASP A 188 5.36 24.02 13.36
N ASP A 189 6.61 24.20 13.75
CA ASP A 189 7.04 24.16 15.14
C ASP A 189 6.88 25.56 15.78
N SER A 190 5.67 25.85 16.20
CA SER A 190 5.33 27.14 16.83
C SER A 190 6.00 27.39 18.20
N THR A 191 6.86 26.48 18.68
CA THR A 191 7.49 26.56 20.00
C THR A 191 8.84 27.30 20.02
N GLY A 192 9.40 27.66 18.87
CA GLY A 192 10.70 28.33 18.75
C GLY A 192 10.59 29.69 18.09
N GLY A 193 10.53 30.76 18.84
CA GLY A 193 10.64 32.12 18.32
C GLY A 193 12.02 32.37 17.69
N GLY A 194 12.11 32.42 16.37
CA GLY A 194 13.32 32.77 15.62
C GLY A 194 13.41 32.15 14.24
N GLY A 195 12.75 32.66 13.30
CA GLY A 195 13.05 32.91 11.88
C GLY A 195 13.64 31.85 10.94
N GLU A 196 14.10 30.69 11.36
CA GLU A 196 14.80 29.78 10.46
C GLU A 196 14.40 28.29 10.52
N ASP A 197 13.54 27.86 11.43
CA ASP A 197 13.17 26.45 11.60
C ASP A 197 11.65 26.19 11.59
N ILE A 198 10.92 26.81 10.67
CA ILE A 198 9.45 26.80 10.64
C ILE A 198 8.85 25.40 10.31
N PHE A 199 9.64 24.46 9.80
CA PHE A 199 9.12 23.19 9.28
C PHE A 199 9.84 21.95 9.85
N ASN A 200 10.07 21.93 11.17
CA ASN A 200 10.83 20.84 11.79
C ASN A 200 10.00 19.63 12.23
N ILE A 201 8.68 19.70 12.22
CA ILE A 201 7.86 18.57 12.63
C ILE A 201 7.28 17.87 11.40
N ILE A 202 7.88 16.75 11.06
CA ILE A 202 7.32 15.81 10.11
C ILE A 202 6.70 14.66 10.91
N THR A 203 5.37 14.59 10.91
CA THR A 203 4.65 13.48 11.51
C THR A 203 4.17 12.53 10.43
N PHE A 204 4.21 11.23 10.73
CA PHE A 204 3.65 10.22 9.88
C PHE A 204 2.34 9.72 10.44
N SER A 205 1.32 9.68 9.59
CA SER A 205 0.08 8.99 9.87
C SER A 205 -0.17 7.90 8.83
N ALA A 206 -0.75 6.79 9.26
CA ALA A 206 -1.23 5.75 8.37
C ALA A 206 -2.75 5.76 8.37
N ASN A 207 -3.37 5.97 7.22
CA ASN A 207 -4.78 5.71 7.01
C ASN A 207 -4.91 4.38 6.29
N VAL A 208 -5.83 3.53 6.75
CA VAL A 208 -6.04 2.20 6.20
C VAL A 208 -7.47 2.08 5.74
N ALA A 209 -7.66 1.76 4.47
CA ALA A 209 -8.96 1.50 3.87
C ALA A 209 -9.04 0.06 3.36
N ASP A 210 -10.26 -0.43 3.20
CA ASP A 210 -10.48 -1.61 2.40
C ASP A 210 -10.08 -1.31 0.96
N TRP A 211 -9.36 -2.23 0.35
CA TRP A 211 -9.09 -2.16 -1.07
C TRP A 211 -10.30 -2.75 -1.78
N ASP A 212 -10.97 -1.94 -2.60
CA ASP A 212 -12.22 -2.33 -3.24
C ASP A 212 -12.07 -3.66 -4.00
N THR A 213 -13.09 -4.50 -3.87
CA THR A 213 -13.18 -5.72 -4.68
C THR A 213 -13.31 -5.33 -6.15
N VAL A 214 -12.49 -5.91 -7.01
CA VAL A 214 -12.57 -5.71 -8.45
C VAL A 214 -13.79 -6.45 -8.99
N GLY A 215 -14.91 -5.77 -9.00
CA GLY A 215 -16.18 -6.33 -9.42
C GLY A 215 -17.21 -5.23 -9.69
N GLY A 216 -17.14 -4.62 -10.87
CA GLY A 216 -18.15 -3.71 -11.41
C GLY A 216 -18.15 -2.30 -10.84
N THR A 217 -17.85 -1.36 -11.71
CA THR A 217 -17.75 0.10 -11.56
C THR A 217 -16.60 0.56 -10.66
N ASP A 218 -15.49 0.90 -11.31
CA ASP A 218 -14.46 1.75 -10.72
C ASP A 218 -15.12 2.98 -10.12
N THR A 219 -15.24 3.00 -8.80
CA THR A 219 -15.46 4.25 -8.10
C THR A 219 -14.08 4.86 -7.93
N PRO A 220 -13.73 5.91 -8.68
CA PRO A 220 -12.45 6.55 -8.48
C PRO A 220 -12.36 6.98 -7.03
N LEU A 221 -11.23 6.67 -6.39
CA LEU A 221 -10.91 7.25 -5.09
C LEU A 221 -11.06 8.77 -5.22
N PRO A 222 -11.75 9.46 -4.30
CA PRO A 222 -11.86 10.90 -4.37
C PRO A 222 -10.45 11.47 -4.43
N GLN A 223 -10.16 12.17 -5.52
CA GLN A 223 -8.95 12.97 -5.64
C GLN A 223 -9.05 14.08 -4.58
N PRO A 224 -7.99 14.38 -3.83
CA PRO A 224 -7.99 15.49 -2.90
C PRO A 224 -8.25 16.81 -3.60
#